data_873ff27dfec376ba9689d9ed13d9cb40
#
_entry.id   873ff27dfec376ba9689d9ed13d9cb40
#
_cell.length_a   1.000
_cell.length_b   1.000
_cell.length_c   1.000
_cell.angle_alpha   90.00
_cell.angle_beta   90.00
_cell.angle_gamma   90.00
#
_symmetry.space_group_name_H-M   'P 1'
#
loop_
_entity.id
_entity.type
_entity.pdbx_description
1 polymer ?
#
loop_
_entity_poly.entity_id
_entity_poly.type
_entity_poly.pdbx_seq_one_letter_code
_entity_poly.pdbx_strand_id
1 'polypeptide(L)'
;MKIQKEIVLPDPGQSFRLFTPSLRNNFFWHYHPEYELVYVEAEAGIRHVGQHISSYNQSDLVLIGSNIPHLNFDYGVQTEYHQIVVQLRENFMGDAFRETPEFEKINELFERAYLGLSFHGETKRIVVEKLRHMQTLPHFNQLINLLEVFQLLAMSKEVVELNKIDTSIKLFFDDKIRMGSVYQYIHANYNHDPDVNAVAASVHLTTPAFCRYFKKQTKMTFTDFVNQYRITQAKTLLLKDLSVTEVCYEVGFESLSYFNKLFQKLAGENPSAFNRKQSVKQ
;
A
#
# COMPACT_ATOMS: atom_id res chain seq x y z
N MET A 1 -12.73 -0.10 17.12
CA MET A 1 -11.35 -0.25 16.63
C MET A 1 -11.17 0.73 15.48
N LYS A 2 -10.07 1.46 15.40
CA LYS A 2 -9.91 2.56 14.45
C LYS A 2 -9.19 2.03 13.20
N ILE A 3 -9.86 2.03 12.03
CA ILE A 3 -9.25 1.69 10.75
C ILE A 3 -8.37 2.85 10.30
N GLN A 4 -7.17 2.56 9.82
CA GLN A 4 -6.24 3.56 9.29
C GLN A 4 -6.23 3.48 7.75
N LYS A 5 -6.17 4.63 7.08
CA LYS A 5 -5.88 4.65 5.65
C LYS A 5 -4.37 4.57 5.47
N GLU A 6 -3.90 3.54 4.82
CA GLU A 6 -2.51 3.45 4.38
C GLU A 6 -2.29 4.27 3.12
N ILE A 7 -1.11 4.88 3.02
CA ILE A 7 -0.69 5.59 1.82
C ILE A 7 0.34 4.71 1.13
N VAL A 8 -0.09 4.11 0.04
CA VAL A 8 0.79 3.34 -0.83
C VAL A 8 1.41 4.27 -1.85
N LEU A 9 2.73 4.37 -1.83
CA LEU A 9 3.50 5.11 -2.83
C LEU A 9 4.12 4.08 -3.78
N PRO A 10 3.80 4.13 -5.09
CA PRO A 10 4.50 3.31 -6.06
C PRO A 10 5.98 3.70 -6.08
N ASP A 11 6.84 2.73 -6.33
CA ASP A 11 8.25 3.02 -6.55
C ASP A 11 8.42 3.89 -7.80
N PRO A 12 9.38 4.83 -7.81
CA PRO A 12 9.57 5.73 -8.94
C PRO A 12 9.75 4.97 -10.26
N GLY A 13 8.95 5.32 -11.28
CA GLY A 13 9.01 4.68 -12.60
C GLY A 13 8.38 3.29 -12.69
N GLN A 14 7.63 2.85 -11.65
CA GLN A 14 6.96 1.56 -11.65
C GLN A 14 5.44 1.71 -11.64
N SER A 15 4.74 0.79 -12.29
CA SER A 15 3.28 0.73 -12.33
C SER A 15 2.67 -0.05 -11.16
N PHE A 16 3.49 -0.80 -10.43
CA PHE A 16 3.14 -1.55 -9.21
C PHE A 16 4.31 -1.50 -8.24
N ARG A 17 4.08 -1.89 -7.00
CA ARG A 17 5.08 -2.03 -5.96
C ARG A 17 5.23 -3.50 -5.59
N LEU A 18 6.48 -3.99 -5.49
CA LEU A 18 6.83 -5.34 -5.03
C LEU A 18 7.80 -5.21 -3.86
N PHE A 19 7.45 -5.71 -2.68
CA PHE A 19 8.28 -5.55 -1.49
C PHE A 19 8.05 -6.67 -0.46
N THR A 20 8.97 -6.75 0.51
CA THR A 20 8.92 -7.72 1.61
C THR A 20 8.81 -6.96 2.94
N PRO A 21 7.59 -6.64 3.40
CA PRO A 21 7.40 -5.91 4.65
C PRO A 21 7.73 -6.80 5.86
N SER A 22 8.10 -6.15 6.96
CA SER A 22 8.18 -6.75 8.29
C SER A 22 7.65 -5.76 9.30
N LEU A 23 6.41 -5.94 9.76
CA LEU A 23 5.77 -5.09 10.75
C LEU A 23 5.99 -5.58 12.18
N ARG A 24 6.66 -6.72 12.35
CA ARG A 24 7.06 -7.31 13.64
C ARG A 24 5.90 -7.41 14.62
N ASN A 25 4.80 -8.01 14.16
CA ASN A 25 3.62 -8.26 14.98
C ASN A 25 2.88 -6.99 15.45
N ASN A 26 3.02 -5.87 14.78
CA ASN A 26 2.23 -4.68 15.06
C ASN A 26 0.80 -4.87 14.55
N PHE A 27 -0.19 -4.58 15.41
CA PHE A 27 -1.58 -4.53 14.97
C PHE A 27 -1.81 -3.32 14.08
N PHE A 28 -2.01 -3.55 12.78
CA PHE A 28 -2.25 -2.51 11.78
C PHE A 28 -3.49 -2.85 10.95
N TRP A 29 -4.65 -2.41 11.44
CA TRP A 29 -5.93 -2.53 10.74
C TRP A 29 -6.10 -1.34 9.80
N HIS A 30 -6.02 -1.60 8.49
CA HIS A 30 -5.91 -0.54 7.48
C HIS A 30 -6.68 -0.85 6.21
N TYR A 31 -6.73 0.12 5.30
CA TYR A 31 -7.21 0.00 3.94
C TYR A 31 -6.45 0.98 3.03
N HIS A 32 -6.39 0.69 1.75
CA HIS A 32 -5.80 1.55 0.72
C HIS A 32 -6.51 1.33 -0.63
N PRO A 33 -6.40 2.28 -1.60
CA PRO A 33 -7.10 2.20 -2.89
C PRO A 33 -6.45 1.24 -3.90
N GLU A 34 -5.32 0.65 -3.59
CA GLU A 34 -4.64 -0.32 -4.41
C GLU A 34 -5.25 -1.72 -4.22
N TYR A 35 -5.17 -2.57 -5.25
CA TYR A 35 -5.24 -4.02 -5.09
C TYR A 35 -3.98 -4.51 -4.39
N GLU A 36 -4.10 -5.54 -3.59
CA GLU A 36 -2.97 -6.13 -2.89
C GLU A 36 -2.96 -7.64 -3.03
N LEU A 37 -1.86 -8.19 -3.58
CA LEU A 37 -1.58 -9.62 -3.55
C LEU A 37 -0.54 -9.87 -2.46
N VAL A 38 -0.95 -10.60 -1.42
CA VAL A 38 -0.10 -10.94 -0.28
C VAL A 38 0.20 -12.41 -0.27
N TYR A 39 1.47 -12.76 -0.22
CA TYR A 39 1.95 -14.07 0.23
C TYR A 39 2.63 -13.92 1.58
N VAL A 40 2.28 -14.80 2.50
CA VAL A 40 2.96 -14.93 3.79
C VAL A 40 3.27 -16.40 4.06
N GLU A 41 4.48 -16.66 4.55
CA GLU A 41 4.95 -17.97 5.02
C GLU A 41 5.33 -17.83 6.49
N ALA A 42 4.60 -18.54 7.34
CA ALA A 42 4.79 -18.56 8.80
C ALA A 42 4.16 -19.85 9.34
N GLU A 43 4.61 -20.32 10.50
CA GLU A 43 4.04 -21.52 11.14
C GLU A 43 2.51 -21.41 11.27
N ALA A 44 2.02 -20.28 11.76
CA ALA A 44 0.61 -19.95 11.85
C ALA A 44 0.42 -18.43 11.92
N GLY A 45 -0.73 -17.93 11.45
CA GLY A 45 -1.10 -16.53 11.55
C GLY A 45 -2.61 -16.32 11.44
N ILE A 46 -3.02 -15.06 11.53
CA ILE A 46 -4.44 -14.65 11.43
C ILE A 46 -4.62 -13.88 10.13
N ARG A 47 -5.63 -14.29 9.36
CA ARG A 47 -6.14 -13.56 8.20
C ARG A 47 -7.41 -12.83 8.61
N HIS A 48 -7.41 -11.50 8.47
CA HIS A 48 -8.60 -10.68 8.67
C HIS A 48 -8.75 -9.73 7.46
N VAL A 49 -9.73 -10.00 6.62
CA VAL A 49 -10.02 -9.28 5.37
C VAL A 49 -11.51 -8.96 5.31
N GLY A 50 -11.89 -7.70 5.31
CA GLY A 50 -13.27 -7.27 5.40
C GLY A 50 -13.92 -7.74 6.71
N GLN A 51 -14.97 -8.56 6.60
CA GLN A 51 -15.65 -9.18 7.75
C GLN A 51 -15.15 -10.58 8.06
N HIS A 52 -14.28 -11.14 7.22
CA HIS A 52 -13.78 -12.50 7.36
C HIS A 52 -12.57 -12.56 8.31
N ILE A 53 -12.65 -13.43 9.31
CA ILE A 53 -11.52 -13.74 10.22
C ILE A 53 -11.32 -15.24 10.21
N SER A 54 -10.09 -15.67 9.94
CA SER A 54 -9.67 -17.07 10.03
C SER A 54 -8.18 -17.17 10.34
N SER A 55 -7.72 -18.34 10.73
CA SER A 55 -6.29 -18.65 10.82
C SER A 55 -5.80 -19.29 9.53
N TYR A 56 -4.50 -19.15 9.26
CA TYR A 56 -3.78 -19.92 8.26
C TYR A 56 -2.61 -20.67 8.92
N ASN A 57 -2.20 -21.78 8.31
CA ASN A 57 -1.07 -22.60 8.74
C ASN A 57 -0.06 -22.71 7.60
N GLN A 58 1.23 -22.63 7.93
CA GLN A 58 2.38 -22.68 7.03
C GLN A 58 2.45 -21.53 6.03
N SER A 59 1.40 -21.21 5.30
CA SER A 59 1.40 -20.10 4.35
C SER A 59 0.00 -19.70 3.93
N ASP A 60 -0.14 -18.44 3.51
CA ASP A 60 -1.35 -17.90 2.90
C ASP A 60 -1.02 -17.13 1.62
N LEU A 61 -1.95 -17.14 0.66
CA LEU A 61 -1.90 -16.32 -0.56
C LEU A 61 -3.26 -15.69 -0.78
N VAL A 62 -3.33 -14.37 -0.68
CA VAL A 62 -4.59 -13.64 -0.72
C VAL A 62 -4.51 -12.47 -1.70
N LEU A 63 -5.52 -12.33 -2.56
CA LEU A 63 -5.74 -11.14 -3.36
C LEU A 63 -6.87 -10.32 -2.74
N ILE A 64 -6.58 -9.05 -2.45
CA ILE A 64 -7.48 -8.10 -1.78
C ILE A 64 -7.81 -6.98 -2.76
N GLY A 65 -9.09 -6.66 -2.91
CA GLY A 65 -9.58 -5.56 -3.73
C GLY A 65 -9.33 -4.18 -3.11
N SER A 66 -9.50 -3.17 -3.95
CA SER A 66 -9.36 -1.76 -3.55
C SER A 66 -10.25 -1.41 -2.36
N ASN A 67 -9.70 -0.67 -1.40
CA ASN A 67 -10.38 -0.15 -0.21
C ASN A 67 -11.03 -1.19 0.71
N ILE A 68 -10.64 -2.46 0.65
CA ILE A 68 -11.09 -3.45 1.63
C ILE A 68 -10.27 -3.29 2.90
N PRO A 69 -10.91 -3.11 4.07
CA PRO A 69 -10.18 -3.12 5.34
C PRO A 69 -9.56 -4.49 5.60
N HIS A 70 -8.28 -4.49 5.94
CA HIS A 70 -7.58 -5.73 6.26
C HIS A 70 -6.49 -5.53 7.33
N LEU A 71 -6.12 -6.62 7.97
CA LEU A 71 -5.03 -6.68 8.94
C LEU A 71 -3.75 -7.10 8.22
N ASN A 72 -2.60 -6.55 8.65
CA ASN A 72 -1.33 -7.05 8.20
C ASN A 72 -1.16 -8.55 8.53
N PHE A 73 -0.67 -9.32 7.59
CA PHE A 73 -0.67 -10.78 7.64
C PHE A 73 0.40 -11.37 8.56
N ASP A 74 1.34 -10.57 9.05
CA ASP A 74 2.31 -10.96 10.08
C ASP A 74 1.82 -10.71 11.52
N TYR A 75 0.61 -10.19 11.70
CA TYR A 75 0.04 -10.00 13.03
C TYR A 75 -0.27 -11.34 13.70
N GLY A 76 0.21 -11.50 14.93
CA GLY A 76 0.06 -12.73 15.71
C GLY A 76 1.10 -13.80 15.39
N VAL A 77 1.98 -13.60 14.40
CA VAL A 77 3.08 -14.50 14.08
C VAL A 77 4.16 -14.39 15.15
N GLN A 78 4.50 -15.51 15.81
CA GLN A 78 5.49 -15.58 16.89
C GLN A 78 6.86 -16.13 16.44
N THR A 79 6.89 -16.74 15.24
CA THR A 79 8.08 -17.36 14.65
C THR A 79 8.70 -16.49 13.57
N GLU A 80 9.80 -16.91 12.99
CA GLU A 80 10.31 -16.32 11.76
C GLU A 80 9.27 -16.48 10.64
N TYR A 81 9.15 -15.45 9.80
CA TYR A 81 8.23 -15.46 8.67
C TYR A 81 8.83 -14.74 7.47
N HIS A 82 8.31 -15.07 6.30
CA HIS A 82 8.63 -14.40 5.05
C HIS A 82 7.34 -13.89 4.39
N GLN A 83 7.35 -12.67 3.90
CA GLN A 83 6.19 -12.06 3.26
C GLN A 83 6.59 -11.40 1.95
N ILE A 84 5.77 -11.57 0.91
CA ILE A 84 5.89 -10.88 -0.38
C ILE A 84 4.57 -10.16 -0.61
N VAL A 85 4.63 -8.87 -0.89
CA VAL A 85 3.46 -8.04 -1.18
C VAL A 85 3.62 -7.37 -2.52
N VAL A 86 2.58 -7.46 -3.34
CA VAL A 86 2.42 -6.71 -4.59
C VAL A 86 1.24 -5.78 -4.44
N GLN A 87 1.46 -4.48 -4.59
CA GLN A 87 0.41 -3.46 -4.57
C GLN A 87 0.34 -2.78 -5.93
N LEU A 88 -0.86 -2.65 -6.49
CA LEU A 88 -1.08 -2.04 -7.80
C LEU A 88 -2.37 -1.20 -7.81
N ARG A 89 -2.35 -0.11 -8.55
CA ARG A 89 -3.49 0.79 -8.63
C ARG A 89 -4.67 0.11 -9.31
N GLU A 90 -5.88 0.56 -8.99
CA GLU A 90 -7.13 0.08 -9.60
C GLU A 90 -7.14 0.28 -11.13
N ASN A 91 -6.52 1.35 -11.64
CA ASN A 91 -6.33 1.61 -13.07
C ASN A 91 -4.94 1.15 -13.58
N PHE A 92 -4.40 0.08 -13.03
CA PHE A 92 -3.16 -0.53 -13.48
C PHE A 92 -3.17 -0.74 -15.00
N MET A 93 -2.13 -0.28 -15.68
CA MET A 93 -1.98 -0.27 -17.14
C MET A 93 -3.01 0.55 -17.93
N GLY A 94 -3.92 1.28 -17.26
CA GLY A 94 -4.90 2.16 -17.91
C GLY A 94 -6.13 1.44 -18.50
N ASP A 95 -7.01 2.24 -19.13
CA ASP A 95 -8.29 1.73 -19.64
C ASP A 95 -8.13 0.77 -20.81
N ALA A 96 -7.15 1.00 -21.69
CA ALA A 96 -6.85 0.09 -22.82
C ALA A 96 -6.54 -1.34 -22.37
N PHE A 97 -5.95 -1.54 -21.20
CA PHE A 97 -5.73 -2.86 -20.62
C PHE A 97 -7.06 -3.56 -20.31
N ARG A 98 -8.03 -2.83 -19.74
CA ARG A 98 -9.36 -3.37 -19.41
C ARG A 98 -10.20 -3.72 -20.63
N GLU A 99 -10.00 -2.99 -21.73
CA GLU A 99 -10.73 -3.20 -22.99
C GLU A 99 -10.11 -4.30 -23.87
N THR A 100 -8.91 -4.76 -23.54
CA THR A 100 -8.20 -5.81 -24.28
C THR A 100 -8.83 -7.17 -24.00
N PRO A 101 -9.33 -7.91 -25.01
CA PRO A 101 -10.06 -9.17 -24.83
C PRO A 101 -9.28 -10.25 -24.07
N GLU A 102 -7.96 -10.33 -24.25
CA GLU A 102 -7.09 -11.29 -23.60
C GLU A 102 -7.04 -11.10 -22.07
N PHE A 103 -7.42 -9.93 -21.56
CA PHE A 103 -7.45 -9.62 -20.13
C PHE A 103 -8.85 -9.77 -19.49
N GLU A 104 -9.86 -10.22 -20.23
CA GLU A 104 -11.23 -10.39 -19.71
C GLU A 104 -11.23 -11.18 -18.39
N LYS A 105 -10.54 -12.32 -18.32
CA LYS A 105 -10.49 -13.15 -17.11
C LYS A 105 -9.72 -12.50 -15.96
N ILE A 106 -8.73 -11.69 -16.26
CA ILE A 106 -8.01 -10.90 -15.24
C ILE A 106 -8.91 -9.78 -14.71
N ASN A 107 -9.72 -9.15 -15.57
CA ASN A 107 -10.70 -8.16 -15.12
C ASN A 107 -11.76 -8.80 -14.20
N GLU A 108 -12.30 -9.98 -14.57
CA GLU A 108 -13.20 -10.74 -13.69
C GLU A 108 -12.54 -11.07 -12.34
N LEU A 109 -11.26 -11.44 -12.33
CA LEU A 109 -10.50 -11.66 -11.10
C LEU A 109 -10.45 -10.41 -10.22
N PHE A 110 -10.19 -9.23 -10.79
CA PHE A 110 -10.16 -7.99 -10.05
C PHE A 110 -11.53 -7.59 -9.51
N GLU A 111 -12.61 -7.82 -10.24
CA GLU A 111 -13.97 -7.63 -9.71
C GLU A 111 -14.27 -8.57 -8.55
N ARG A 112 -13.89 -9.83 -8.63
CA ARG A 112 -14.05 -10.80 -7.54
C ARG A 112 -13.16 -10.49 -6.34
N ALA A 113 -12.02 -9.82 -6.54
CA ALA A 113 -11.10 -9.44 -5.47
C ALA A 113 -11.75 -8.51 -4.41
N TYR A 114 -12.87 -7.84 -4.73
CA TYR A 114 -13.67 -7.10 -3.74
C TYR A 114 -14.34 -7.99 -2.68
N LEU A 115 -14.31 -9.30 -2.86
CA LEU A 115 -14.72 -10.27 -1.84
C LEU A 115 -13.54 -10.78 -1.00
N GLY A 116 -12.30 -10.43 -1.38
CA GLY A 116 -11.07 -11.04 -0.88
C GLY A 116 -10.97 -12.49 -1.35
N LEU A 117 -9.90 -12.85 -2.01
CA LEU A 117 -9.71 -14.17 -2.62
C LEU A 117 -8.52 -14.86 -1.96
N SER A 118 -8.74 -16.02 -1.33
CA SER A 118 -7.66 -16.84 -0.80
C SER A 118 -7.42 -18.03 -1.72
N PHE A 119 -6.17 -18.22 -2.13
CA PHE A 119 -5.75 -19.29 -3.05
C PHE A 119 -5.04 -20.41 -2.28
N HIS A 120 -5.25 -21.64 -2.73
CA HIS A 120 -4.68 -22.83 -2.10
C HIS A 120 -4.13 -23.80 -3.14
N GLY A 121 -3.69 -24.98 -2.70
CA GLY A 121 -3.30 -26.08 -3.58
C GLY A 121 -2.15 -25.76 -4.51
N GLU A 122 -2.21 -26.30 -5.72
CA GLU A 122 -1.19 -26.16 -6.74
C GLU A 122 -1.09 -24.74 -7.28
N THR A 123 -2.21 -24.03 -7.40
CA THR A 123 -2.23 -22.60 -7.78
C THR A 123 -1.36 -21.78 -6.84
N LYS A 124 -1.54 -21.93 -5.51
CA LYS A 124 -0.72 -21.22 -4.53
C LYS A 124 0.77 -21.56 -4.73
N ARG A 125 1.11 -22.84 -4.88
CA ARG A 125 2.51 -23.28 -5.04
C ARG A 125 3.17 -22.61 -6.24
N ILE A 126 2.54 -22.66 -7.42
CA ILE A 126 3.09 -22.09 -8.67
C ILE A 126 3.22 -20.57 -8.56
N VAL A 127 2.18 -19.88 -8.04
CA VAL A 127 2.20 -18.44 -7.91
C VAL A 127 3.30 -17.97 -6.94
N VAL A 128 3.50 -18.68 -5.83
CA VAL A 128 4.55 -18.36 -4.86
C VAL A 128 5.95 -18.50 -5.49
N GLU A 129 6.20 -19.53 -6.27
CA GLU A 129 7.46 -19.69 -7.01
C GLU A 129 7.69 -18.50 -7.95
N LYS A 130 6.65 -18.08 -8.69
CA LYS A 130 6.72 -16.91 -9.57
C LYS A 130 6.96 -15.60 -8.79
N LEU A 131 6.31 -15.39 -7.66
CA LEU A 131 6.51 -14.19 -6.82
C LEU A 131 7.93 -14.14 -6.25
N ARG A 132 8.48 -15.27 -5.82
CA ARG A 132 9.88 -15.35 -5.35
C ARG A 132 10.86 -15.06 -6.49
N HIS A 133 10.65 -15.66 -7.67
CA HIS A 133 11.48 -15.40 -8.83
C HIS A 133 11.41 -13.94 -9.28
N MET A 134 10.23 -13.33 -9.23
CA MET A 134 9.99 -11.94 -9.63
C MET A 134 10.89 -10.94 -8.89
N GLN A 135 11.26 -11.23 -7.63
CA GLN A 135 12.17 -10.37 -6.86
C GLN A 135 13.57 -10.25 -7.47
N THR A 136 13.98 -11.17 -8.31
CA THR A 136 15.31 -11.19 -8.96
C THR A 136 15.29 -10.63 -10.38
N LEU A 137 14.12 -10.34 -10.93
CA LEU A 137 13.95 -9.93 -12.33
C LEU A 137 14.09 -8.41 -12.52
N PRO A 138 14.57 -7.95 -13.70
CA PRO A 138 14.43 -6.55 -14.12
C PRO A 138 12.96 -6.13 -14.23
N HIS A 139 12.66 -4.85 -14.09
CA HIS A 139 11.29 -4.32 -14.00
C HIS A 139 10.34 -4.75 -15.12
N PHE A 140 10.80 -4.75 -16.38
CA PHE A 140 9.97 -5.22 -17.49
C PHE A 140 9.58 -6.70 -17.34
N ASN A 141 10.55 -7.54 -16.96
CA ASN A 141 10.31 -8.97 -16.73
C ASN A 141 9.43 -9.21 -15.49
N GLN A 142 9.54 -8.36 -14.46
CA GLN A 142 8.61 -8.37 -13.32
C GLN A 142 7.17 -8.12 -13.78
N LEU A 143 6.92 -7.15 -14.67
CA LEU A 143 5.60 -6.87 -15.21
C LEU A 143 5.03 -8.08 -15.97
N ILE A 144 5.81 -8.68 -16.87
CA ILE A 144 5.37 -9.87 -17.62
C ILE A 144 5.03 -11.01 -16.65
N ASN A 145 5.92 -11.29 -15.69
CA ASN A 145 5.68 -12.32 -14.69
C ASN A 145 4.44 -12.05 -13.83
N LEU A 146 4.16 -10.77 -13.50
CA LEU A 146 2.96 -10.36 -12.76
C LEU A 146 1.68 -10.61 -13.58
N LEU A 147 1.68 -10.35 -14.88
CA LEU A 147 0.55 -10.66 -15.76
C LEU A 147 0.30 -12.17 -15.84
N GLU A 148 1.34 -12.97 -15.90
CA GLU A 148 1.22 -14.45 -15.85
C GLU A 148 0.66 -14.90 -14.48
N VAL A 149 1.07 -14.29 -13.38
CA VAL A 149 0.51 -14.56 -12.06
C VAL A 149 -0.99 -14.26 -12.04
N PHE A 150 -1.43 -13.10 -12.54
CA PHE A 150 -2.86 -12.77 -12.59
C PHE A 150 -3.64 -13.72 -13.49
N GLN A 151 -3.08 -14.14 -14.61
CA GLN A 151 -3.72 -15.13 -15.49
C GLN A 151 -3.88 -16.49 -14.78
N LEU A 152 -2.87 -16.95 -14.04
CA LEU A 152 -2.97 -18.19 -13.25
C LEU A 152 -4.04 -18.08 -12.17
N LEU A 153 -4.08 -16.97 -11.43
CA LEU A 153 -5.10 -16.71 -10.40
C LEU A 153 -6.51 -16.63 -11.02
N ALA A 154 -6.66 -15.97 -12.16
CA ALA A 154 -7.94 -15.81 -12.86
C ALA A 154 -8.54 -17.16 -13.32
N MET A 155 -7.70 -18.07 -13.77
CA MET A 155 -8.12 -19.38 -14.26
C MET A 155 -8.23 -20.44 -13.16
N SER A 156 -7.85 -20.11 -11.92
CA SER A 156 -7.82 -21.07 -10.83
C SER A 156 -9.22 -21.44 -10.33
N LYS A 157 -9.40 -22.74 -10.06
CA LYS A 157 -10.53 -23.29 -9.29
C LYS A 157 -10.18 -23.47 -7.80
N GLU A 158 -8.90 -23.36 -7.44
CA GLU A 158 -8.40 -23.50 -6.07
C GLU A 158 -8.43 -22.15 -5.34
N VAL A 159 -9.62 -21.57 -5.24
CA VAL A 159 -9.87 -20.25 -4.67
C VAL A 159 -11.10 -20.25 -3.77
N VAL A 160 -11.01 -19.52 -2.65
CA VAL A 160 -12.11 -19.28 -1.73
C VAL A 160 -12.37 -17.79 -1.63
N GLU A 161 -13.61 -17.36 -1.85
CA GLU A 161 -14.07 -16.01 -1.57
C GLU A 161 -14.28 -15.85 -0.07
N LEU A 162 -13.59 -14.87 0.53
CA LEU A 162 -13.57 -14.67 1.97
C LEU A 162 -14.86 -14.01 2.48
N ASN A 163 -15.43 -13.11 1.71
CA ASN A 163 -16.67 -12.40 2.07
C ASN A 163 -17.78 -12.70 1.06
N LYS A 164 -19.02 -12.65 1.51
CA LYS A 164 -20.21 -12.85 0.66
C LYS A 164 -20.65 -11.58 -0.07
N ILE A 165 -20.19 -10.44 0.38
CA ILE A 165 -20.50 -9.12 -0.16
C ILE A 165 -19.23 -8.29 -0.22
N ASP A 166 -19.21 -7.30 -1.11
CA ASP A 166 -18.18 -6.29 -1.15
C ASP A 166 -18.14 -5.52 0.18
N THR A 167 -16.99 -5.59 0.87
CA THR A 167 -16.76 -4.95 2.16
C THR A 167 -15.86 -3.72 2.03
N SER A 168 -15.58 -3.27 0.80
CA SER A 168 -14.76 -2.10 0.54
C SER A 168 -15.38 -0.83 1.16
N ILE A 169 -14.52 0.05 1.63
CA ILE A 169 -14.95 1.38 2.05
C ILE A 169 -15.19 2.20 0.78
N LYS A 170 -16.42 2.17 0.29
CA LYS A 170 -16.82 2.95 -0.89
C LYS A 170 -16.74 4.43 -0.57
N LEU A 171 -15.73 5.08 -1.12
CA LEU A 171 -15.78 6.51 -1.29
C LEU A 171 -16.79 6.78 -2.41
N PHE A 172 -17.74 7.71 -2.19
CA PHE A 172 -18.58 8.17 -3.31
C PHE A 172 -17.66 8.57 -4.47
N PHE A 173 -18.12 8.31 -5.71
CA PHE A 173 -17.30 8.52 -6.91
C PHE A 173 -16.67 9.93 -6.96
N ASP A 174 -17.43 10.95 -6.59
CA ASP A 174 -16.95 12.34 -6.47
C ASP A 174 -15.86 12.50 -5.39
N ASP A 175 -15.93 11.74 -4.31
CA ASP A 175 -14.90 11.75 -3.25
C ASP A 175 -13.60 11.11 -3.72
N LYS A 176 -13.66 10.09 -4.59
CA LYS A 176 -12.47 9.45 -5.16
C LYS A 176 -11.71 10.42 -6.08
N ILE A 177 -12.41 11.10 -6.99
CA ILE A 177 -11.83 12.13 -7.87
C ILE A 177 -11.26 13.28 -7.03
N ARG A 178 -12.04 13.79 -6.09
CA ARG A 178 -11.63 14.91 -5.23
C ARG A 178 -10.40 14.57 -4.38
N MET A 179 -10.36 13.39 -3.75
CA MET A 179 -9.20 12.94 -3.00
C MET A 179 -7.99 12.69 -3.90
N GLY A 180 -8.18 12.19 -5.11
CA GLY A 180 -7.12 12.06 -6.12
C GLY A 180 -6.44 13.41 -6.42
N SER A 181 -7.22 14.46 -6.64
CA SER A 181 -6.71 15.82 -6.84
C SER A 181 -5.96 16.35 -5.63
N VAL A 182 -6.47 16.09 -4.41
CA VAL A 182 -5.77 16.45 -3.17
C VAL A 182 -4.42 15.75 -3.05
N TYR A 183 -4.34 14.47 -3.38
CA TYR A 183 -3.07 13.72 -3.34
C TYR A 183 -2.08 14.19 -4.39
N GLN A 184 -2.54 14.50 -5.61
CA GLN A 184 -1.69 15.09 -6.64
C GLN A 184 -1.12 16.44 -6.19
N TYR A 185 -1.95 17.28 -5.56
CA TYR A 185 -1.49 18.55 -4.99
C TYR A 185 -0.42 18.34 -3.91
N ILE A 186 -0.66 17.43 -2.97
CA ILE A 186 0.33 17.11 -1.91
C ILE A 186 1.62 16.59 -2.53
N HIS A 187 1.53 15.67 -3.49
CA HIS A 187 2.70 15.11 -4.16
C HIS A 187 3.55 16.18 -4.87
N ALA A 188 2.90 17.16 -5.51
CA ALA A 188 3.58 18.24 -6.21
C ALA A 188 4.16 19.32 -5.28
N ASN A 189 3.68 19.44 -4.04
CA ASN A 189 3.98 20.60 -3.17
C ASN A 189 4.51 20.21 -1.77
N TYR A 190 4.68 18.93 -1.44
CA TYR A 190 5.00 18.51 -0.07
C TYR A 190 6.32 19.09 0.48
N ASN A 191 7.30 19.32 -0.39
CA ASN A 191 8.63 19.84 -0.04
C ASN A 191 8.68 21.38 0.09
N HIS A 192 7.58 22.07 -0.22
CA HIS A 192 7.38 23.49 0.04
C HIS A 192 6.42 23.66 1.23
N ASP A 193 5.71 24.76 1.32
CA ASP A 193 4.64 24.95 2.30
C ASP A 193 3.26 24.74 1.64
N PRO A 194 2.66 23.53 1.73
CA PRO A 194 1.40 23.26 1.07
C PRO A 194 0.27 24.13 1.63
N ASP A 195 -0.21 25.08 0.83
CA ASP A 195 -1.29 25.97 1.21
C ASP A 195 -2.65 25.23 1.25
N VAL A 196 -3.21 25.16 2.45
CA VAL A 196 -4.54 24.57 2.68
C VAL A 196 -5.66 25.26 1.91
N ASN A 197 -5.52 26.58 1.65
CA ASN A 197 -6.50 27.34 0.88
C ASN A 197 -6.43 26.97 -0.61
N ALA A 198 -5.21 26.84 -1.14
CA ALA A 198 -5.00 26.45 -2.53
C ALA A 198 -5.55 25.04 -2.81
N VAL A 199 -5.26 24.06 -1.93
CA VAL A 199 -5.80 22.70 -2.10
C VAL A 199 -7.32 22.67 -1.93
N ALA A 200 -7.91 23.44 -1.01
CA ALA A 200 -9.34 23.54 -0.85
C ALA A 200 -10.02 24.10 -2.13
N ALA A 201 -9.45 25.17 -2.70
CA ALA A 201 -9.92 25.75 -3.95
C ALA A 201 -9.82 24.76 -5.13
N SER A 202 -8.72 23.99 -5.22
CA SER A 202 -8.53 22.99 -6.30
C SER A 202 -9.59 21.89 -6.34
N VAL A 203 -10.27 21.66 -5.22
CA VAL A 203 -11.37 20.70 -5.09
C VAL A 203 -12.74 21.34 -4.86
N HIS A 204 -12.85 22.63 -5.19
CA HIS A 204 -14.10 23.43 -5.11
C HIS A 204 -14.74 23.45 -3.70
N LEU A 205 -13.92 23.52 -2.66
CA LEU A 205 -14.36 23.61 -1.27
C LEU A 205 -13.83 24.90 -0.63
N THR A 206 -14.58 25.43 0.35
CA THR A 206 -14.01 26.41 1.29
C THR A 206 -13.03 25.72 2.22
N THR A 207 -12.03 26.43 2.75
CA THR A 207 -11.03 25.86 3.65
C THR A 207 -11.63 25.13 4.86
N PRO A 208 -12.65 25.67 5.58
CA PRO A 208 -13.29 24.93 6.65
C PRO A 208 -14.02 23.67 6.19
N ALA A 209 -14.65 23.71 5.01
CA ALA A 209 -15.32 22.54 4.43
C ALA A 209 -14.30 21.46 4.05
N PHE A 210 -13.20 21.87 3.41
CA PHE A 210 -12.08 20.99 3.07
C PHE A 210 -11.47 20.33 4.32
N CYS A 211 -11.17 21.08 5.37
CA CYS A 211 -10.59 20.53 6.59
C CYS A 211 -11.51 19.47 7.23
N ARG A 212 -12.82 19.72 7.27
CA ARG A 212 -13.79 18.72 7.77
C ARG A 212 -13.86 17.50 6.83
N TYR A 213 -13.95 17.72 5.54
CA TYR A 213 -13.95 16.69 4.52
C TYR A 213 -12.70 15.82 4.59
N PHE A 214 -11.52 16.45 4.54
CA PHE A 214 -10.23 15.75 4.57
C PHE A 214 -10.06 14.93 5.87
N LYS A 215 -10.39 15.51 7.02
CA LYS A 215 -10.35 14.80 8.30
C LYS A 215 -11.36 13.64 8.37
N LYS A 216 -12.53 13.78 7.74
CA LYS A 216 -13.51 12.69 7.63
C LYS A 216 -12.93 11.53 6.81
N GLN A 217 -12.29 11.82 5.65
CA GLN A 217 -11.75 10.82 4.74
C GLN A 217 -10.47 10.17 5.28
N THR A 218 -9.52 10.95 5.80
CA THR A 218 -8.18 10.45 6.19
C THR A 218 -8.05 10.16 7.69
N LYS A 219 -9.01 10.61 8.53
CA LYS A 219 -8.95 10.62 9.99
C LYS A 219 -7.80 11.48 10.55
N MET A 220 -7.14 12.28 9.72
CA MET A 220 -6.00 13.13 10.05
C MET A 220 -6.30 14.58 9.68
N THR A 221 -5.59 15.54 10.28
CA THR A 221 -5.55 16.90 9.75
C THR A 221 -4.73 16.94 8.48
N PHE A 222 -4.93 17.95 7.62
CA PHE A 222 -4.13 18.12 6.41
C PHE A 222 -2.63 18.25 6.71
N THR A 223 -2.27 19.05 7.71
CA THR A 223 -0.88 19.23 8.17
C THR A 223 -0.26 17.91 8.66
N ASP A 224 -0.98 17.16 9.50
CA ASP A 224 -0.46 15.85 9.98
C ASP A 224 -0.21 14.88 8.82
N PHE A 225 -1.10 14.90 7.85
CA PHE A 225 -0.97 14.07 6.66
C PHE A 225 0.23 14.47 5.81
N VAL A 226 0.41 15.76 5.50
CA VAL A 226 1.59 16.28 4.80
C VAL A 226 2.88 15.90 5.53
N ASN A 227 2.89 16.06 6.83
CA ASN A 227 4.05 15.69 7.65
C ASN A 227 4.35 14.17 7.59
N GLN A 228 3.32 13.33 7.64
CA GLN A 228 3.51 11.89 7.45
C GLN A 228 4.03 11.55 6.05
N TYR A 229 3.52 12.24 5.02
CA TYR A 229 4.00 12.10 3.65
C TYR A 229 5.47 12.50 3.53
N ARG A 230 5.87 13.64 4.11
CA ARG A 230 7.27 14.09 4.17
C ARG A 230 8.20 13.06 4.83
N ILE A 231 7.78 12.46 5.95
CA ILE A 231 8.56 11.41 6.62
C ILE A 231 8.70 10.16 5.74
N THR A 232 7.68 9.81 4.97
CA THR A 232 7.76 8.70 4.01
C THR A 232 8.78 9.01 2.90
N GLN A 233 8.78 10.22 2.34
CA GLN A 233 9.78 10.66 1.37
C GLN A 233 11.19 10.71 1.98
N ALA A 234 11.31 11.17 3.22
CA ALA A 234 12.58 11.20 3.95
C ALA A 234 13.21 9.81 4.08
N LYS A 235 12.41 8.77 4.36
CA LYS A 235 12.90 7.39 4.41
C LYS A 235 13.53 6.97 3.07
N THR A 236 12.88 7.33 1.95
CA THR A 236 13.40 7.02 0.61
C THR A 236 14.70 7.78 0.29
N LEU A 237 14.80 9.05 0.70
CA LEU A 237 16.00 9.86 0.49
C LEU A 237 17.18 9.43 1.37
N LEU A 238 16.91 9.01 2.61
CA LEU A 238 17.94 8.46 3.49
C LEU A 238 18.60 7.18 2.96
N LEU A 239 17.96 6.48 2.01
CA LEU A 239 18.55 5.33 1.31
C LEU A 239 19.51 5.75 0.16
N LYS A 240 19.60 7.04 -0.17
CA LYS A 240 20.40 7.58 -1.29
C LYS A 240 21.67 8.32 -0.81
N ASP A 241 22.25 7.92 0.33
CA ASP A 241 23.48 8.50 0.91
C ASP A 241 23.42 10.00 1.23
N LEU A 242 22.21 10.58 1.35
CA LEU A 242 22.04 11.95 1.81
C LEU A 242 22.14 12.02 3.33
N SER A 243 22.71 13.12 3.84
CA SER A 243 22.75 13.37 5.28
C SER A 243 21.35 13.63 5.84
N VAL A 244 21.17 13.35 7.14
CA VAL A 244 19.90 13.61 7.83
C VAL A 244 19.47 15.07 7.73
N THR A 245 20.44 16.00 7.75
CA THR A 245 20.18 17.44 7.63
C THR A 245 19.70 17.82 6.23
N GLU A 246 20.37 17.31 5.18
CA GLU A 246 19.94 17.53 3.79
C GLU A 246 18.55 16.99 3.56
N VAL A 247 18.28 15.75 3.98
CA VAL A 247 16.96 15.13 3.85
C VAL A 247 15.88 15.94 4.57
N CYS A 248 16.16 16.45 5.78
CA CYS A 248 15.23 17.27 6.53
C CYS A 248 14.72 18.48 5.70
N TYR A 249 15.62 19.21 5.10
CA TYR A 249 15.27 20.39 4.29
C TYR A 249 14.71 20.03 2.92
N GLU A 250 15.22 18.99 2.27
CA GLU A 250 14.74 18.52 0.98
C GLU A 250 13.27 18.07 1.02
N VAL A 251 12.82 17.46 2.13
CA VAL A 251 11.42 17.08 2.30
C VAL A 251 10.54 18.19 2.88
N GLY A 252 11.06 19.41 3.04
CA GLY A 252 10.32 20.59 3.38
C GLY A 252 10.12 20.84 4.90
N PHE A 253 10.97 20.29 5.77
CA PHE A 253 10.99 20.69 7.18
C PHE A 253 11.96 21.86 7.39
N GLU A 254 11.53 22.87 8.15
CA GLU A 254 12.37 24.02 8.50
C GLU A 254 13.19 23.78 9.78
N SER A 255 12.83 22.77 10.59
CA SER A 255 13.48 22.48 11.86
C SER A 255 13.94 21.02 11.94
N LEU A 256 15.25 20.82 12.04
CA LEU A 256 15.86 19.52 12.24
C LEU A 256 15.39 18.85 13.54
N SER A 257 15.17 19.63 14.62
CA SER A 257 14.68 19.11 15.90
C SER A 257 13.25 18.58 15.78
N TYR A 258 12.39 19.32 15.08
CA TYR A 258 11.01 18.90 14.84
C TYR A 258 10.97 17.67 13.92
N PHE A 259 11.76 17.68 12.83
CA PHE A 259 11.92 16.55 11.94
C PHE A 259 12.33 15.26 12.68
N ASN A 260 13.40 15.32 13.49
CA ASN A 260 13.90 14.17 14.23
C ASN A 260 12.83 13.60 15.19
N LYS A 261 12.14 14.47 15.94
CA LYS A 261 11.07 14.07 16.85
C LYS A 261 9.92 13.39 16.09
N LEU A 262 9.51 13.97 14.98
CA LEU A 262 8.41 13.43 14.18
C LEU A 262 8.79 12.13 13.47
N PHE A 263 10.00 12.05 12.92
CA PHE A 263 10.54 10.85 12.29
C PHE A 263 10.56 9.70 13.32
N GLN A 264 11.10 9.92 14.50
CA GLN A 264 11.12 8.92 15.57
C GLN A 264 9.70 8.47 15.96
N LYS A 265 8.75 9.41 16.07
CA LYS A 265 7.35 9.10 16.37
C LYS A 265 6.69 8.23 15.30
N LEU A 266 6.95 8.48 14.02
CA LEU A 266 6.30 7.82 12.89
C LEU A 266 7.05 6.60 12.35
N ALA A 267 8.38 6.56 12.50
CA ALA A 267 9.22 5.47 12.02
C ALA A 267 9.65 4.49 13.14
N GLY A 268 9.40 4.83 14.42
CA GLY A 268 9.81 4.02 15.57
C GLY A 268 11.29 4.16 15.95
N GLU A 269 12.10 4.83 15.13
CA GLU A 269 13.53 5.05 15.35
C GLU A 269 13.97 6.42 14.80
N ASN A 270 15.14 6.91 15.23
CA ASN A 270 15.64 8.19 14.75
C ASN A 270 16.24 8.06 13.32
N PRO A 271 16.29 9.17 12.52
CA PRO A 271 16.76 9.13 11.13
C PRO A 271 18.16 8.57 10.96
N SER A 272 19.10 8.87 11.88
CA SER A 272 20.47 8.38 11.81
C SER A 272 20.58 6.87 12.07
N ALA A 273 19.74 6.31 12.94
CA ALA A 273 19.68 4.87 13.16
C ALA A 273 19.05 4.16 11.94
N PHE A 274 18.01 4.77 11.35
CA PHE A 274 17.40 4.27 10.13
C PHE A 274 18.41 4.20 8.98
N ASN A 275 19.18 5.27 8.73
CA ASN A 275 20.22 5.33 7.70
C ASN A 275 21.30 4.25 7.92
N ARG A 276 21.87 4.14 9.14
CA ARG A 276 22.92 3.15 9.44
C ARG A 276 22.52 1.70 9.24
N LYS A 277 21.28 1.32 9.55
CA LYS A 277 20.79 -0.05 9.36
C LYS A 277 20.75 -0.46 7.90
N GLN A 278 20.60 0.49 6.99
CA GLN A 278 20.54 0.23 5.55
C GLN A 278 21.94 0.20 4.93
N SER A 279 22.89 1.02 5.41
CA SER A 279 24.29 1.03 4.94
C SER A 279 25.05 -0.28 5.31
N VAL A 280 24.57 -1.06 6.28
CA VAL A 280 25.14 -2.38 6.67
C VAL A 280 24.58 -3.52 5.81
N LYS A 281 23.54 -3.29 4.98
CA LYS A 281 22.92 -4.30 4.13
C LYS A 281 23.36 -4.25 2.65
N GLN A 282 24.24 -3.33 2.30
CA GLN A 282 24.97 -3.28 1.03
C GLN A 282 26.36 -3.90 1.20
#